data_b92a4cffa86efdd5a10d9fa4ddd56d13
#
_entry.id   b92a4cffa86efdd5a10d9fa4ddd56d13
#
_cell.length_a   1.000
_cell.length_b   1.000
_cell.length_c   1.000
_cell.angle_alpha   90.00
_cell.angle_beta   90.00
_cell.angle_gamma   90.00
#
_symmetry.space_group_name_H-M   'P 1'
#
loop_
_entity.id
_entity.type
_entity.pdbx_description
1 polymer ?
#
loop_
_entity_poly.entity_id
_entity_poly.type
_entity_poly.pdbx_seq_one_letter_code
_entity_poly.pdbx_strand_id
1 'polypeptide(L)'
;RVNRAVPPLPGTKPDGLIVTEMMQKLGFDQPTYDADQVLEEIADIVPFFKGVTRERLGKLGLQWPVKEDGTDTQILHTETFKLGRGRLKNFDWKESSEIEANHKDYPLILTTSRVLQHYNAATMTRRTKNINIVDEDVLLIHPKDAKYRGLNTGDIGRLYSGRGEVALKVEVTDKVK
;
A
#
# COMPACT_ATOMS: atom_id res chain seq x y z
N ARG A 1 -5.98 -17.48 -1.86
CA ARG A 1 -5.36 -17.74 -3.17
C ARG A 1 -5.92 -16.82 -4.24
N VAL A 2 -5.04 -16.16 -4.99
CA VAL A 2 -5.43 -15.28 -6.10
C VAL A 2 -5.23 -16.04 -7.41
N ASN A 3 -6.29 -16.14 -8.20
CA ASN A 3 -6.27 -16.71 -9.53
C ASN A 3 -6.58 -15.61 -10.56
N ARG A 4 -6.15 -15.82 -11.79
CA ARG A 4 -6.48 -14.93 -12.90
C ARG A 4 -7.99 -14.96 -13.14
N ALA A 5 -8.66 -13.81 -12.97
CA ALA A 5 -10.09 -13.69 -13.21
C ALA A 5 -10.41 -13.36 -14.67
N VAL A 6 -9.57 -12.56 -15.32
CA VAL A 6 -9.70 -12.15 -16.72
C VAL A 6 -8.33 -12.16 -17.40
N PRO A 7 -8.26 -12.30 -18.72
CA PRO A 7 -6.99 -12.16 -19.44
C PRO A 7 -6.45 -10.73 -19.32
N PRO A 8 -5.12 -10.54 -19.35
CA PRO A 8 -4.55 -9.20 -19.37
C PRO A 8 -4.93 -8.47 -20.66
N LEU A 9 -4.93 -7.15 -20.60
CA LEU A 9 -5.12 -6.33 -21.79
C LEU A 9 -4.00 -6.61 -22.82
N PRO A 10 -4.31 -6.59 -24.13
CA PRO A 10 -3.29 -6.74 -25.17
C PRO A 10 -2.12 -5.76 -24.95
N GLY A 11 -0.90 -6.27 -25.09
CA GLY A 11 0.31 -5.48 -24.91
C GLY A 11 0.76 -5.28 -23.45
N THR A 12 0.01 -5.81 -22.45
CA THR A 12 0.42 -5.80 -21.05
C THR A 12 1.00 -7.15 -20.62
N LYS A 13 1.85 -7.13 -19.60
CA LYS A 13 2.45 -8.34 -19.01
C LYS A 13 2.29 -8.30 -17.50
N PRO A 14 2.13 -9.43 -16.81
CA PRO A 14 2.19 -9.49 -15.35
C PRO A 14 3.60 -9.17 -14.86
N ASP A 15 3.70 -8.59 -13.66
CA ASP A 15 4.96 -8.11 -13.09
C ASP A 15 6.05 -9.19 -13.04
N GLY A 16 5.69 -10.42 -12.64
CA GLY A 16 6.64 -11.52 -12.61
C GLY A 16 7.26 -11.83 -13.98
N LEU A 17 6.48 -11.77 -15.06
CA LEU A 17 6.98 -11.96 -16.40
C LEU A 17 7.90 -10.80 -16.83
N ILE A 18 7.54 -9.57 -16.49
CA ILE A 18 8.38 -8.38 -16.78
C ILE A 18 9.75 -8.53 -16.11
N VAL A 19 9.77 -8.89 -14.82
CA VAL A 19 11.00 -9.08 -14.05
C VAL A 19 11.84 -10.21 -14.65
N THR A 20 11.24 -11.35 -14.96
CA THR A 20 11.94 -12.48 -15.55
C THR A 20 12.57 -12.14 -16.92
N GLU A 21 11.83 -11.46 -17.78
CA GLU A 21 12.36 -11.03 -19.08
C GLU A 21 13.50 -10.00 -18.92
N MET A 22 13.44 -9.15 -17.92
CA MET A 22 14.55 -8.23 -17.61
C MET A 22 15.79 -9.00 -17.14
N MET A 23 15.62 -9.99 -16.26
CA MET A 23 16.72 -10.87 -15.82
C MET A 23 17.39 -11.56 -17.00
N GLN A 24 16.61 -12.17 -17.89
CA GLN A 24 17.11 -12.82 -19.11
C GLN A 24 17.89 -11.85 -20.01
N LYS A 25 17.39 -10.63 -20.20
CA LYS A 25 18.08 -9.57 -20.97
C LYS A 25 19.39 -9.10 -20.33
N LEU A 26 19.51 -9.22 -19.01
CA LEU A 26 20.74 -8.94 -18.28
C LEU A 26 21.71 -10.12 -18.24
N GLY A 27 21.38 -11.22 -18.91
CA GLY A 27 22.25 -12.39 -19.04
C GLY A 27 22.09 -13.44 -17.95
N PHE A 28 21.06 -13.34 -17.11
CA PHE A 28 20.73 -14.39 -16.14
C PHE A 28 19.98 -15.54 -16.86
N ASP A 29 20.39 -16.78 -16.58
CA ASP A 29 19.70 -17.99 -17.05
C ASP A 29 18.47 -18.24 -16.17
N GLN A 30 17.41 -17.48 -16.47
CA GLN A 30 16.17 -17.52 -15.73
C GLN A 30 15.06 -18.15 -16.59
N PRO A 31 14.37 -19.20 -16.12
CA PRO A 31 13.25 -19.78 -16.86
C PRO A 31 12.09 -18.77 -16.99
N THR A 32 11.20 -19.04 -17.92
CA THR A 32 9.97 -18.24 -18.05
C THR A 32 9.20 -18.22 -16.74
N TYR A 33 8.64 -17.05 -16.39
CA TYR A 33 7.91 -16.88 -15.15
C TYR A 33 6.76 -17.87 -14.99
N ASP A 34 6.82 -18.62 -13.90
CA ASP A 34 5.76 -19.49 -13.41
C ASP A 34 5.57 -19.26 -11.92
N ALA A 35 4.37 -18.90 -11.51
CA ALA A 35 4.06 -18.53 -10.12
C ALA A 35 4.19 -19.72 -9.16
N ASP A 36 3.95 -20.93 -9.62
CA ASP A 36 4.03 -22.13 -8.80
C ASP A 36 5.51 -22.51 -8.56
N GLN A 37 6.37 -22.41 -9.57
CA GLN A 37 7.81 -22.62 -9.41
C GLN A 37 8.44 -21.58 -8.48
N VAL A 38 8.03 -20.31 -8.59
CA VAL A 38 8.47 -19.27 -7.65
C VAL A 38 8.00 -19.55 -6.23
N LEU A 39 6.78 -20.07 -6.06
CA LEU A 39 6.28 -20.46 -4.73
C LEU A 39 7.09 -21.62 -4.14
N GLU A 40 7.45 -22.63 -4.94
CA GLU A 40 8.30 -23.75 -4.54
C GLU A 40 9.68 -23.25 -4.09
N GLU A 41 10.32 -22.38 -4.88
CA GLU A 41 11.60 -21.75 -4.51
C GLU A 41 11.49 -20.97 -3.20
N ILE A 42 10.43 -20.18 -2.99
CA ILE A 42 10.19 -19.48 -1.73
C ILE A 42 10.05 -20.48 -0.57
N ALA A 43 9.31 -21.56 -0.77
CA ALA A 43 9.11 -22.59 0.26
C ALA A 43 10.41 -23.29 0.65
N ASP A 44 11.32 -23.49 -0.29
CA ASP A 44 12.63 -24.09 -0.04
C ASP A 44 13.57 -23.16 0.74
N ILE A 45 13.53 -21.85 0.45
CA ILE A 45 14.44 -20.87 1.05
C ILE A 45 13.90 -20.35 2.38
N VAL A 46 12.58 -20.15 2.50
CA VAL A 46 11.96 -19.49 3.65
C VAL A 46 11.27 -20.50 4.57
N PRO A 47 11.82 -20.80 5.76
CA PRO A 47 11.30 -21.85 6.64
C PRO A 47 9.82 -21.70 7.00
N PHE A 48 9.31 -20.49 7.05
CA PHE A 48 7.91 -20.22 7.38
C PHE A 48 6.93 -20.50 6.22
N PHE A 49 7.44 -20.76 5.02
CA PHE A 49 6.67 -21.16 3.85
C PHE A 49 6.84 -22.62 3.47
N LYS A 50 7.69 -23.38 4.21
CA LYS A 50 8.11 -24.73 3.84
C LYS A 50 6.95 -25.71 3.61
N GLY A 51 5.85 -25.54 4.30
CA GLY A 51 4.65 -26.33 4.12
C GLY A 51 3.68 -25.82 3.07
N VAL A 52 3.98 -24.71 2.39
CA VAL A 52 3.07 -24.12 1.40
C VAL A 52 3.31 -24.78 0.06
N THR A 53 2.35 -25.56 -0.40
CA THR A 53 2.32 -26.12 -1.75
C THR A 53 1.05 -25.66 -2.48
N ARG A 54 1.06 -25.74 -3.80
CA ARG A 54 -0.12 -25.40 -4.61
C ARG A 54 -1.35 -26.20 -4.20
N GLU A 55 -1.18 -27.50 -3.95
CA GLU A 55 -2.27 -28.39 -3.56
C GLU A 55 -2.83 -27.99 -2.19
N ARG A 56 -1.94 -27.73 -1.21
CA ARG A 56 -2.33 -27.36 0.15
C ARG A 56 -3.00 -26.00 0.22
N LEU A 57 -2.66 -25.06 -0.66
CA LEU A 57 -3.36 -23.77 -0.75
C LEU A 57 -4.86 -23.93 -1.02
N GLY A 58 -5.28 -24.96 -1.74
CA GLY A 58 -6.68 -25.23 -2.00
C GLY A 58 -7.46 -24.00 -2.48
N LYS A 59 -8.71 -23.90 -2.07
CA LYS A 59 -9.59 -22.77 -2.38
C LYS A 59 -9.48 -21.61 -1.37
N LEU A 60 -9.21 -21.93 -0.09
CA LEU A 60 -9.22 -20.96 1.00
C LEU A 60 -7.86 -20.33 1.29
N GLY A 61 -6.78 -20.95 0.79
CA GLY A 61 -5.42 -20.56 1.14
C GLY A 61 -4.98 -21.16 2.49
N LEU A 62 -3.79 -20.75 2.96
CA LEU A 62 -3.19 -21.14 4.23
C LEU A 62 -2.82 -19.90 5.03
N GLN A 63 -2.94 -19.96 6.34
CA GLN A 63 -2.53 -18.87 7.23
C GLN A 63 -1.05 -19.03 7.61
N TRP A 64 -0.28 -18.07 7.27
CA TRP A 64 1.15 -17.97 7.56
C TRP A 64 1.45 -17.75 9.07
N PRO A 65 2.49 -18.33 9.64
CA PRO A 65 3.44 -19.29 9.06
C PRO A 65 2.85 -20.70 8.89
N VAL A 66 3.37 -21.44 7.89
CA VAL A 66 2.94 -22.80 7.60
C VAL A 66 4.08 -23.77 7.91
N LYS A 67 3.81 -24.78 8.73
CA LYS A 67 4.76 -25.81 9.08
C LYS A 67 5.02 -26.76 7.91
N GLU A 68 6.13 -27.49 7.94
CA GLU A 68 6.52 -28.43 6.89
C GLU A 68 5.46 -29.52 6.62
N ASP A 69 4.74 -29.94 7.65
CA ASP A 69 3.61 -30.89 7.53
C ASP A 69 2.36 -30.28 6.90
N GLY A 70 2.35 -28.98 6.62
CA GLY A 70 1.26 -28.23 6.05
C GLY A 70 0.29 -27.64 7.07
N THR A 71 0.55 -27.82 8.38
CA THR A 71 -0.24 -27.16 9.42
C THR A 71 -0.05 -25.66 9.35
N ASP A 72 -1.13 -24.93 9.17
CA ASP A 72 -1.15 -23.47 9.16
C ASP A 72 -1.33 -22.86 10.55
N THR A 73 -1.08 -21.57 10.69
CA THR A 73 -1.09 -20.87 11.98
C THR A 73 -2.25 -19.87 12.02
N GLN A 74 -3.31 -20.20 12.73
CA GLN A 74 -4.48 -19.31 12.85
C GLN A 74 -4.26 -18.16 13.82
N ILE A 75 -3.52 -18.39 14.91
CA ILE A 75 -3.19 -17.37 15.91
C ILE A 75 -1.67 -17.39 16.12
N LEU A 76 -1.04 -16.24 15.94
CA LEU A 76 0.41 -16.10 16.15
C LEU A 76 0.75 -16.08 17.65
N HIS A 77 1.92 -16.64 18.00
CA HIS A 77 2.50 -16.50 19.33
C HIS A 77 1.62 -16.98 20.49
N THR A 78 0.92 -18.10 20.33
CA THR A 78 0.03 -18.67 21.36
C THR A 78 0.77 -19.11 22.62
N GLU A 79 1.98 -19.61 22.49
CA GLU A 79 2.76 -20.12 23.63
C GLU A 79 3.93 -19.20 23.99
N THR A 80 4.68 -18.77 23.00
CA THR A 80 5.86 -17.93 23.19
C THR A 80 6.20 -17.15 21.94
N PHE A 81 6.90 -16.05 22.10
CA PHE A 81 7.55 -15.36 20.98
C PHE A 81 8.85 -16.08 20.59
N LYS A 82 9.17 -16.12 19.32
CA LYS A 82 10.38 -16.79 18.80
C LYS A 82 11.67 -16.30 19.45
N LEU A 83 11.75 -15.02 19.81
CA LEU A 83 12.89 -14.40 20.50
C LEU A 83 12.69 -14.29 22.01
N GLY A 84 11.78 -15.06 22.60
CA GLY A 84 11.42 -14.96 24.00
C GLY A 84 10.46 -13.80 24.28
N ARG A 85 10.53 -13.21 25.47
CA ARG A 85 9.67 -12.08 25.84
C ARG A 85 9.89 -10.88 24.92
N GLY A 86 8.81 -10.18 24.59
CA GLY A 86 8.86 -8.94 23.84
C GLY A 86 9.77 -7.91 24.51
N ARG A 87 10.57 -7.23 23.72
CA ARG A 87 11.45 -6.14 24.21
C ARG A 87 10.67 -4.84 24.13
N LEU A 88 10.29 -4.29 25.26
CA LEU A 88 9.74 -2.96 25.34
C LEU A 88 10.89 -1.94 25.19
N LYS A 89 10.69 -0.99 24.28
CA LYS A 89 11.60 0.14 24.11
C LYS A 89 10.82 1.41 24.42
N ASN A 90 11.43 2.26 25.21
CA ASN A 90 10.96 3.60 25.38
C ASN A 90 11.66 4.51 24.38
N PHE A 91 10.94 5.44 23.79
CA PHE A 91 11.50 6.51 22.98
C PHE A 91 10.78 7.81 23.29
N ASP A 92 11.58 8.86 23.39
CA ASP A 92 11.06 10.19 23.53
C ASP A 92 10.48 10.67 22.21
N TRP A 93 9.33 11.30 22.27
CA TRP A 93 8.77 11.98 21.12
C TRP A 93 9.70 13.12 20.69
N LYS A 94 9.98 13.22 19.41
CA LYS A 94 10.69 14.35 18.81
C LYS A 94 9.88 14.86 17.65
N GLU A 95 9.75 16.17 17.57
CA GLU A 95 9.17 16.80 16.40
C GLU A 95 10.00 16.50 15.15
N SER A 96 9.34 16.39 14.01
CA SER A 96 10.04 16.23 12.73
C SER A 96 10.91 17.48 12.49
N SER A 97 12.18 17.25 12.17
CA SER A 97 13.11 18.34 11.82
C SER A 97 12.60 19.20 10.64
N GLU A 98 11.80 18.63 9.78
CA GLU A 98 11.17 19.36 8.67
C GLU A 98 10.07 20.30 9.16
N ILE A 99 9.24 19.87 10.12
CA ILE A 99 8.22 20.74 10.75
C ILE A 99 8.90 21.87 11.50
N GLU A 100 9.89 21.56 12.34
CA GLU A 100 10.64 22.53 13.10
C GLU A 100 11.30 23.59 12.21
N ALA A 101 11.95 23.18 11.12
CA ALA A 101 12.64 24.09 10.21
C ALA A 101 11.70 24.98 9.38
N ASN A 102 10.50 24.51 9.06
CA ASN A 102 9.60 25.15 8.09
C ASN A 102 8.29 25.69 8.68
N HIS A 103 8.10 25.59 9.99
CA HIS A 103 6.85 25.94 10.66
C HIS A 103 6.36 27.37 10.39
N LYS A 104 7.25 28.32 10.20
CA LYS A 104 6.88 29.73 9.92
C LYS A 104 6.28 29.90 8.53
N ASP A 105 6.84 29.20 7.54
CA ASP A 105 6.45 29.34 6.13
C ASP A 105 5.31 28.39 5.78
N TYR A 106 5.25 27.23 6.44
CA TYR A 106 4.27 26.17 6.21
C TYR A 106 3.61 25.73 7.53
N PRO A 107 2.70 26.54 8.10
CA PRO A 107 2.14 26.29 9.42
C PRO A 107 1.09 25.18 9.48
N LEU A 108 0.68 24.63 8.36
CA LEU A 108 -0.31 23.55 8.28
C LEU A 108 0.36 22.19 8.14
N ILE A 109 -0.22 21.20 8.78
CA ILE A 109 0.18 19.79 8.62
C ILE A 109 -0.73 19.16 7.58
N LEU A 110 -0.12 18.67 6.49
CA LEU A 110 -0.80 17.86 5.49
C LEU A 110 -0.79 16.39 5.89
N THR A 111 -1.95 15.77 5.90
CA THR A 111 -2.09 14.33 5.97
C THR A 111 -2.85 13.81 4.75
N THR A 112 -2.46 12.65 4.24
CA THR A 112 -3.17 11.97 3.17
C THR A 112 -4.03 10.86 3.74
N SER A 113 -5.24 10.69 3.21
CA SER A 113 -6.13 9.60 3.59
C SER A 113 -6.55 8.78 2.38
N ARG A 114 -7.05 7.58 2.66
CA ARG A 114 -7.53 6.67 1.62
C ARG A 114 -9.03 6.86 1.41
N VAL A 115 -9.47 6.66 0.17
CA VAL A 115 -10.87 6.53 -0.19
C VAL A 115 -11.17 5.08 -0.54
N LEU A 116 -12.36 4.59 -0.19
CA LEU A 116 -12.75 3.19 -0.41
C LEU A 116 -12.89 2.85 -1.89
N GLN A 117 -13.24 3.83 -2.71
CA GLN A 117 -13.54 3.66 -4.13
C GLN A 117 -12.29 3.46 -4.99
N HIS A 118 -11.13 3.88 -4.50
CA HIS A 118 -9.89 3.82 -5.26
C HIS A 118 -8.78 3.06 -4.54
N TYR A 119 -7.99 2.36 -5.35
CA TYR A 119 -6.82 1.63 -4.89
C TYR A 119 -5.53 2.41 -5.18
N ASN A 120 -4.78 2.75 -4.14
CA ASN A 120 -3.54 3.53 -4.20
C ASN A 120 -3.71 4.82 -5.03
N ALA A 121 -2.90 4.99 -6.08
CA ALA A 121 -2.95 6.14 -7.00
C ALA A 121 -4.10 6.09 -8.01
N ALA A 122 -5.05 5.17 -7.85
CA ALA A 122 -6.24 5.01 -8.67
C ALA A 122 -6.01 4.70 -10.16
N THR A 123 -4.80 4.38 -10.58
CA THR A 123 -4.47 4.11 -11.99
C THR A 123 -5.28 2.99 -12.62
N MET A 124 -5.69 2.00 -11.81
CA MET A 124 -6.58 0.91 -12.24
C MET A 124 -8.05 1.25 -12.01
N THR A 125 -8.41 1.72 -10.83
CA THR A 125 -9.80 1.91 -10.43
C THR A 125 -10.48 3.11 -11.10
N ARG A 126 -9.74 4.11 -11.56
CA ARG A 126 -10.26 5.19 -12.42
C ARG A 126 -10.71 4.70 -13.81
N ARG A 127 -10.33 3.46 -14.20
CA ARG A 127 -10.79 2.81 -15.43
C ARG A 127 -12.07 1.99 -15.24
N THR A 128 -12.65 2.02 -14.05
CA THR A 128 -13.89 1.34 -13.68
C THR A 128 -14.98 2.35 -13.35
N LYS A 129 -16.19 1.86 -13.06
CA LYS A 129 -17.32 2.72 -12.65
C LYS A 129 -17.10 3.43 -11.31
N ASN A 130 -16.04 3.10 -10.57
CA ASN A 130 -15.70 3.79 -9.32
C ASN A 130 -15.43 5.29 -9.53
N ILE A 131 -14.97 5.67 -10.72
CA ILE A 131 -14.78 7.07 -11.09
C ILE A 131 -16.09 7.88 -11.04
N ASN A 132 -17.24 7.23 -11.24
CA ASN A 132 -18.55 7.90 -11.15
C ASN A 132 -18.96 8.21 -9.70
N ILE A 133 -18.26 7.63 -8.71
CA ILE A 133 -18.52 7.85 -7.28
C ILE A 133 -17.53 8.86 -6.71
N VAL A 134 -16.25 8.72 -7.08
CA VAL A 134 -15.17 9.65 -6.72
C VAL A 134 -14.31 9.87 -7.96
N ASP A 135 -14.40 11.04 -8.55
CA ASP A 135 -13.75 11.40 -9.81
C ASP A 135 -12.47 12.24 -9.62
N GLU A 136 -12.39 12.97 -8.53
CA GLU A 136 -11.26 13.86 -8.23
C GLU A 136 -10.74 13.75 -6.78
N ASP A 137 -9.51 14.15 -6.58
CA ASP A 137 -8.96 14.34 -5.26
C ASP A 137 -9.36 15.71 -4.73
N VAL A 138 -9.72 15.78 -3.44
CA VAL A 138 -10.17 17.03 -2.80
C VAL A 138 -9.27 17.38 -1.62
N LEU A 139 -9.16 18.67 -1.35
CA LEU A 139 -8.50 19.19 -0.15
C LEU A 139 -9.56 19.41 0.93
N LEU A 140 -9.56 18.53 1.93
CA LEU A 140 -10.38 18.72 3.13
C LEU A 140 -9.73 19.75 4.04
N ILE A 141 -10.48 20.75 4.47
CA ILE A 141 -10.00 21.81 5.35
C ILE A 141 -11.01 22.11 6.45
N HIS A 142 -10.51 22.30 7.68
CA HIS A 142 -11.37 22.65 8.81
C HIS A 142 -12.02 24.03 8.62
N PRO A 143 -13.30 24.25 9.06
CA PRO A 143 -14.00 25.53 8.87
C PRO A 143 -13.28 26.77 9.42
N LYS A 144 -12.54 26.63 10.54
CA LYS A 144 -11.75 27.73 11.10
C LYS A 144 -10.60 28.13 10.18
N ASP A 145 -9.89 27.16 9.62
CA ASP A 145 -8.77 27.40 8.72
C ASP A 145 -9.24 27.90 7.36
N ALA A 146 -10.36 27.37 6.86
CA ALA A 146 -11.00 27.85 5.64
C ALA A 146 -11.39 29.31 5.78
N LYS A 147 -12.07 29.67 6.87
CA LYS A 147 -12.47 31.07 7.15
C LYS A 147 -11.25 32.00 7.23
N TYR A 148 -10.19 31.56 7.92
CA TYR A 148 -8.97 32.37 8.06
C TYR A 148 -8.30 32.64 6.71
N ARG A 149 -8.43 31.70 5.76
CA ARG A 149 -7.84 31.78 4.41
C ARG A 149 -8.80 32.28 3.33
N GLY A 150 -10.05 32.59 3.68
CA GLY A 150 -11.06 33.05 2.73
C GLY A 150 -11.49 31.98 1.73
N LEU A 151 -11.44 30.70 2.10
CA LEU A 151 -11.77 29.56 1.24
C LEU A 151 -13.17 29.03 1.55
N ASN A 152 -13.89 28.63 0.51
CA ASN A 152 -15.20 27.99 0.57
C ASN A 152 -15.17 26.63 -0.11
N THR A 153 -16.13 25.77 0.19
CA THR A 153 -16.32 24.52 -0.54
C THR A 153 -16.59 24.81 -2.02
N GLY A 154 -15.83 24.15 -2.88
CA GLY A 154 -15.87 24.32 -4.33
C GLY A 154 -14.80 25.24 -4.90
N ASP A 155 -14.12 26.03 -4.07
CA ASP A 155 -12.99 26.85 -4.50
C ASP A 155 -11.81 25.94 -4.92
N ILE A 156 -10.89 26.49 -5.72
CA ILE A 156 -9.62 25.84 -6.02
C ILE A 156 -8.57 26.39 -5.06
N GLY A 157 -8.12 25.54 -4.13
CA GLY A 157 -7.06 25.86 -3.20
C GLY A 157 -5.70 25.46 -3.73
N ARG A 158 -4.70 26.33 -3.63
CA ARG A 158 -3.30 26.02 -3.92
C ARG A 158 -2.62 25.55 -2.64
N LEU A 159 -2.24 24.28 -2.61
CA LEU A 159 -1.44 23.66 -1.56
C LEU A 159 0.01 23.66 -2.00
N TYR A 160 0.90 24.19 -1.17
CA TYR A 160 2.32 24.26 -1.51
C TYR A 160 3.21 24.01 -0.28
N SER A 161 4.41 23.53 -0.55
CA SER A 161 5.47 23.30 0.44
C SER A 161 6.83 23.64 -0.18
N GLY A 162 7.90 23.49 0.57
CA GLY A 162 9.27 23.61 0.04
C GLY A 162 9.63 22.61 -1.06
N ARG A 163 8.79 21.59 -1.29
CA ARG A 163 9.03 20.52 -2.28
C ARG A 163 8.18 20.62 -3.54
N GLY A 164 7.11 21.40 -3.52
CA GLY A 164 6.24 21.54 -4.66
C GLY A 164 4.87 22.09 -4.31
N GLU A 165 4.01 22.17 -5.33
CA GLU A 165 2.66 22.69 -5.20
C GLU A 165 1.65 21.88 -6.02
N VAL A 166 0.40 21.93 -5.60
CA VAL A 166 -0.75 21.33 -6.28
C VAL A 166 -1.98 22.19 -6.07
N ALA A 167 -2.85 22.27 -7.08
CA ALA A 167 -4.15 22.90 -6.98
C ALA A 167 -5.22 21.81 -6.83
N LEU A 168 -6.07 21.95 -5.81
CA LEU A 168 -7.11 20.98 -5.49
C LEU A 168 -8.43 21.70 -5.20
N LYS A 169 -9.55 21.07 -5.50
CA LYS A 169 -10.85 21.52 -5.09
C LYS A 169 -10.99 21.43 -3.57
N VAL A 170 -11.49 22.46 -2.95
CA VAL A 170 -11.66 22.56 -1.51
C VAL A 170 -13.00 21.98 -1.07
N GLU A 171 -12.99 21.21 0.00
CA GLU A 171 -14.17 20.79 0.76
C GLU A 171 -13.98 21.24 2.22
N VAL A 172 -14.80 22.17 2.68
CA VAL A 172 -14.79 22.63 4.07
C VAL A 172 -15.58 21.66 4.93
N THR A 173 -14.93 21.06 5.91
CA THR A 173 -15.50 19.98 6.75
C THR A 173 -14.88 19.92 8.14
N ASP A 174 -15.65 19.49 9.12
CA ASP A 174 -15.20 19.23 10.49
C ASP A 174 -14.58 17.81 10.69
N LYS A 175 -14.53 17.01 9.64
CA LYS A 175 -13.87 15.69 9.66
C LYS A 175 -12.36 15.79 9.86
N VAL A 176 -11.77 16.93 9.55
CA VAL A 176 -10.35 17.25 9.80
C VAL A 176 -10.22 18.27 10.93
N LYS A 177 -9.08 18.23 11.63
CA LYS A 177 -8.82 19.10 12.80
C LYS A 177 -7.80 20.17 12.45
#